data_160c9d4b05a1aa943c890433f266008c
#
_entry.id   160c9d4b05a1aa943c890433f266008c
#
_cell.length_a   1.000
_cell.length_b   1.000
_cell.length_c   1.000
_cell.angle_alpha   90.00
_cell.angle_beta   90.00
_cell.angle_gamma   90.00
#
_symmetry.space_group_name_H-M   'P 1'
#
loop_
_entity.id
_entity.type
_entity.pdbx_description
1 polymer ?
#
loop_
_entity_poly.entity_id
_entity_poly.type
_entity_poly.pdbx_seq_one_letter_code
_entity_poly.pdbx_strand_id
1 'polypeptide(L)'
;MAENIYIENYDVICLQEINQDIRGLAANDVEGYEKLPSSPELHRDNYALQLVNYLRSQGRHYYWSWAYNHIGYDKYNEGVVILSKNPIKVKDILVSAVDDEHDYHTRRVLAAETEVDGKPATVVSLHMSWFGKGFESEWAKLEEALSDFPSPLILMGDFNNPTDTAGYDMILNSPLDLQDSHKVAKSIQGDHTIIEDIDGWEGNKQSLKVDHVFTSKDIEIQSSTVVFDGGESPIVSDHFGLAVDLNY
;
A
#
# COMPACT_ATOMS: atom_id res chain seq x y z
N MET A 1 -15.12 2.72 4.53
CA MET A 1 -14.15 2.43 3.45
C MET A 1 -14.82 1.84 2.20
N ALA A 2 -15.39 0.63 2.26
CA ALA A 2 -15.91 -0.07 1.06
C ALA A 2 -16.92 0.74 0.23
N GLU A 3 -17.83 1.47 0.89
CA GLU A 3 -18.81 2.33 0.21
C GLU A 3 -18.14 3.50 -0.53
N ASN A 4 -17.13 4.14 0.06
CA ASN A 4 -16.36 5.19 -0.60
C ASN A 4 -15.61 4.63 -1.82
N ILE A 5 -14.93 3.48 -1.67
CA ILE A 5 -14.25 2.81 -2.79
C ILE A 5 -15.23 2.47 -3.92
N TYR A 6 -16.46 2.05 -3.58
CA TYR A 6 -17.50 1.78 -4.57
C TYR A 6 -17.91 3.03 -5.35
N ILE A 7 -18.06 4.17 -4.65
CA ILE A 7 -18.47 5.46 -5.23
C ILE A 7 -17.37 6.02 -6.11
N GLU A 8 -16.15 6.14 -5.57
CA GLU A 8 -14.98 6.72 -6.26
C GLU A 8 -14.46 5.84 -7.40
N ASN A 9 -14.70 4.52 -7.29
CA ASN A 9 -14.38 3.57 -8.36
C ASN A 9 -12.91 3.61 -8.78
N TYR A 10 -12.00 3.58 -7.82
CA TYR A 10 -10.55 3.59 -8.06
C TYR A 10 -10.10 2.44 -8.97
N ASP A 11 -9.11 2.70 -9.83
CA ASP A 11 -8.56 1.69 -10.75
C ASP A 11 -7.60 0.75 -10.03
N VAL A 12 -6.80 1.28 -9.11
CA VAL A 12 -5.87 0.52 -8.26
C VAL A 12 -5.98 0.98 -6.81
N ILE A 13 -5.89 0.03 -5.89
CA ILE A 13 -5.94 0.29 -4.44
C ILE A 13 -4.84 -0.52 -3.77
N CYS A 14 -4.02 0.15 -2.96
CA CYS A 14 -3.05 -0.46 -2.05
C CYS A 14 -3.51 -0.28 -0.61
N LEU A 15 -3.49 -1.37 0.15
CA LEU A 15 -3.86 -1.35 1.56
C LEU A 15 -2.75 -2.02 2.38
N GLN A 16 -2.52 -1.48 3.57
CA GLN A 16 -1.56 -1.98 4.54
C GLN A 16 -2.29 -2.57 5.75
N GLU A 17 -1.57 -3.34 6.57
CA GLU A 17 -2.09 -3.99 7.78
C GLU A 17 -3.34 -4.86 7.54
N ILE A 18 -3.38 -5.50 6.37
CA ILE A 18 -4.49 -6.36 6.00
C ILE A 18 -4.38 -7.68 6.73
N ASN A 19 -5.36 -7.91 7.58
CA ASN A 19 -5.39 -8.96 8.59
C ASN A 19 -6.37 -10.09 8.27
N GLN A 20 -6.01 -11.29 8.78
CA GLN A 20 -6.93 -12.42 9.00
C GLN A 20 -6.57 -13.13 10.31
N ASP A 21 -7.54 -13.66 11.06
CA ASP A 21 -7.26 -14.44 12.27
C ASP A 21 -6.46 -15.72 11.92
N ILE A 22 -5.36 -16.01 12.62
CA ILE A 22 -4.52 -17.19 12.39
C ILE A 22 -5.29 -18.51 12.53
N ARG A 23 -6.43 -18.49 13.22
CA ARG A 23 -7.34 -19.63 13.44
C ARG A 23 -8.58 -19.57 12.56
N GLY A 24 -8.59 -18.65 11.59
CA GLY A 24 -9.71 -18.47 10.67
C GLY A 24 -10.01 -19.71 9.85
N LEU A 25 -11.22 -19.78 9.31
CA LEU A 25 -11.60 -20.87 8.41
C LEU A 25 -11.14 -20.54 6.99
N ALA A 26 -10.60 -21.55 6.31
CA ALA A 26 -10.19 -21.43 4.91
C ALA A 26 -11.31 -20.88 4.02
N ALA A 27 -10.93 -19.96 3.12
CA ALA A 27 -11.81 -19.46 2.09
C ALA A 27 -11.87 -20.44 0.91
N ASN A 28 -13.07 -20.71 0.39
CA ASN A 28 -13.26 -21.71 -0.66
C ASN A 28 -13.47 -21.13 -2.06
N ASP A 29 -13.78 -19.84 -2.16
CA ASP A 29 -14.06 -19.17 -3.43
C ASP A 29 -13.47 -17.77 -3.38
N VAL A 30 -12.38 -17.57 -4.14
CA VAL A 30 -11.59 -16.35 -4.11
C VAL A 30 -11.35 -15.87 -5.54
N GLU A 31 -12.41 -15.38 -6.15
CA GLU A 31 -12.37 -14.84 -7.49
C GLU A 31 -11.38 -13.66 -7.60
N GLY A 32 -10.59 -13.66 -8.66
CA GLY A 32 -9.62 -12.62 -8.95
C GLY A 32 -8.37 -12.63 -8.04
N TYR A 33 -8.21 -13.62 -7.17
CA TYR A 33 -7.06 -13.72 -6.27
C TYR A 33 -5.86 -14.39 -6.93
N GLU A 34 -4.75 -13.67 -7.01
CA GLU A 34 -3.45 -14.18 -7.44
C GLU A 34 -2.64 -14.55 -6.20
N LYS A 35 -2.54 -15.87 -5.93
CA LYS A 35 -1.87 -16.39 -4.75
C LYS A 35 -0.35 -16.32 -4.89
N LEU A 36 0.31 -15.79 -3.86
CA LEU A 36 1.76 -15.84 -3.71
C LEU A 36 2.21 -17.11 -2.99
N PRO A 37 3.35 -17.72 -3.37
CA PRO A 37 3.88 -18.90 -2.70
C PRO A 37 4.22 -18.68 -1.22
N SER A 38 4.58 -17.47 -0.84
CA SER A 38 4.94 -17.04 0.52
C SER A 38 3.73 -16.80 1.42
N SER A 39 2.53 -16.61 0.84
CA SER A 39 1.32 -16.34 1.62
C SER A 39 0.70 -17.62 2.17
N PRO A 40 0.24 -17.60 3.45
CA PRO A 40 -0.48 -18.71 4.04
C PRO A 40 -1.82 -18.95 3.33
N GLU A 41 -2.57 -19.94 3.80
CA GLU A 41 -3.93 -20.16 3.33
C GLU A 41 -4.80 -18.93 3.62
N LEU A 42 -5.58 -18.53 2.61
CA LEU A 42 -6.49 -17.40 2.77
C LEU A 42 -7.70 -17.82 3.60
N HIS A 43 -8.03 -17.02 4.62
CA HIS A 43 -9.16 -17.26 5.50
C HIS A 43 -10.37 -16.40 5.12
N ARG A 44 -11.58 -16.84 5.52
CA ARG A 44 -12.84 -16.16 5.20
C ARG A 44 -12.95 -14.76 5.79
N ASP A 45 -12.27 -14.51 6.89
CA ASP A 45 -12.22 -13.24 7.61
C ASP A 45 -11.12 -12.30 7.12
N ASN A 46 -10.31 -12.70 6.12
CA ASN A 46 -9.34 -11.80 5.51
C ASN A 46 -10.03 -10.51 5.05
N TYR A 47 -9.52 -9.37 5.53
CA TYR A 47 -10.16 -8.08 5.29
C TYR A 47 -10.27 -7.73 3.80
N ALA A 48 -9.22 -8.00 3.01
CA ALA A 48 -9.24 -7.75 1.57
C ALA A 48 -10.27 -8.63 0.86
N LEU A 49 -10.38 -9.92 1.24
CA LEU A 49 -11.41 -10.81 0.72
C LEU A 49 -12.83 -10.30 1.02
N GLN A 50 -13.08 -9.81 2.25
CA GLN A 50 -14.37 -9.23 2.62
C GLN A 50 -14.68 -7.99 1.79
N LEU A 51 -13.68 -7.10 1.62
CA LEU A 51 -13.80 -5.90 0.79
C LEU A 51 -14.10 -6.23 -0.68
N VAL A 52 -13.33 -7.13 -1.29
CA VAL A 52 -13.52 -7.54 -2.68
C VAL A 52 -14.89 -8.20 -2.89
N ASN A 53 -15.32 -9.06 -1.96
CA ASN A 53 -16.65 -9.67 -2.01
C ASN A 53 -17.78 -8.64 -1.93
N TYR A 54 -17.64 -7.63 -1.05
CA TYR A 54 -18.59 -6.53 -1.00
C TYR A 54 -18.64 -5.76 -2.32
N LEU A 55 -17.50 -5.33 -2.85
CA LEU A 55 -17.39 -4.59 -4.11
C LEU A 55 -17.98 -5.39 -5.28
N ARG A 56 -17.67 -6.70 -5.34
CA ARG A 56 -18.24 -7.61 -6.33
C ARG A 56 -19.76 -7.69 -6.24
N SER A 57 -20.32 -7.75 -5.03
CA SER A 57 -21.78 -7.74 -4.83
C SER A 57 -22.47 -6.48 -5.35
N GLN A 58 -21.69 -5.38 -5.46
CA GLN A 58 -22.12 -4.09 -6.03
C GLN A 58 -21.74 -3.94 -7.53
N GLY A 59 -21.25 -5.01 -8.17
CA GLY A 59 -20.86 -5.00 -9.58
C GLY A 59 -19.49 -4.40 -9.88
N ARG A 60 -18.61 -4.25 -8.87
CA ARG A 60 -17.22 -3.83 -9.04
C ARG A 60 -16.31 -5.04 -8.90
N HIS A 61 -15.55 -5.35 -9.93
CA HIS A 61 -14.65 -6.50 -9.96
C HIS A 61 -13.21 -6.06 -9.89
N TYR A 62 -12.41 -6.73 -9.02
CA TYR A 62 -11.00 -6.50 -8.86
C TYR A 62 -10.23 -7.81 -8.93
N TYR A 63 -9.08 -7.80 -9.61
CA TYR A 63 -8.00 -8.75 -9.42
C TYR A 63 -7.19 -8.28 -8.22
N TRP A 64 -6.69 -9.21 -7.41
CA TRP A 64 -6.02 -8.82 -6.19
C TRP A 64 -5.02 -9.86 -5.70
N SER A 65 -4.07 -9.42 -4.90
CA SER A 65 -3.10 -10.27 -4.22
C SER A 65 -2.76 -9.71 -2.85
N TRP A 66 -2.31 -10.58 -1.96
CA TRP A 66 -1.95 -10.28 -0.59
C TRP A 66 -0.58 -10.88 -0.27
N ALA A 67 0.40 -10.02 0.06
CA ALA A 67 1.72 -10.41 0.53
C ALA A 67 1.73 -10.43 2.06
N TYR A 68 1.97 -11.62 2.61
CA TYR A 68 2.03 -11.86 4.04
C TYR A 68 3.37 -11.40 4.61
N ASN A 69 3.35 -10.69 5.74
CA ASN A 69 4.52 -10.20 6.44
C ASN A 69 4.80 -11.04 7.70
N HIS A 70 3.95 -10.93 8.71
CA HIS A 70 4.18 -11.51 10.03
C HIS A 70 2.85 -11.77 10.76
N ILE A 71 2.95 -12.30 11.98
CA ILE A 71 1.83 -12.42 12.91
C ILE A 71 1.77 -11.16 13.77
N GLY A 72 0.76 -10.32 13.56
CA GLY A 72 0.46 -9.17 14.40
C GLY A 72 -0.32 -9.57 15.64
N TYR A 73 0.03 -8.98 16.80
CA TYR A 73 -0.64 -9.17 18.09
C TYR A 73 -0.83 -10.64 18.52
N ASP A 74 0.08 -11.54 18.12
CA ASP A 74 -0.02 -13.01 18.36
C ASP A 74 -1.33 -13.63 17.87
N LYS A 75 -2.03 -12.97 16.95
CA LYS A 75 -3.40 -13.32 16.56
C LYS A 75 -3.67 -13.25 15.06
N TYR A 76 -3.07 -12.33 14.36
CA TYR A 76 -3.42 -12.06 12.98
C TYR A 76 -2.25 -12.31 12.03
N ASN A 77 -2.49 -13.05 10.96
CA ASN A 77 -1.63 -12.95 9.79
C ASN A 77 -1.83 -11.58 9.15
N GLU A 78 -0.79 -10.79 9.04
CA GLU A 78 -0.82 -9.41 8.57
C GLU A 78 0.03 -9.23 7.32
N GLY A 79 -0.39 -8.31 6.44
CA GLY A 79 0.34 -8.04 5.21
C GLY A 79 -0.19 -6.86 4.43
N VAL A 80 0.30 -6.74 3.19
CA VAL A 80 -0.08 -5.67 2.26
C VAL A 80 -0.82 -6.22 1.05
N VAL A 81 -1.69 -5.42 0.46
CA VAL A 81 -2.60 -5.83 -0.63
C VAL A 81 -2.54 -4.86 -1.80
N ILE A 82 -2.68 -5.40 -2.99
CA ILE A 82 -3.03 -4.65 -4.20
C ILE A 82 -4.36 -5.17 -4.74
N LEU A 83 -5.30 -4.27 -5.04
CA LEU A 83 -6.47 -4.51 -5.85
C LEU A 83 -6.33 -3.72 -7.15
N SER A 84 -6.65 -4.34 -8.28
CA SER A 84 -6.64 -3.70 -9.61
C SER A 84 -7.88 -4.10 -10.41
N LYS A 85 -8.48 -3.17 -11.15
CA LYS A 85 -9.55 -3.48 -12.12
C LYS A 85 -9.06 -4.35 -13.28
N ASN A 86 -7.77 -4.29 -13.56
CA ASN A 86 -7.12 -5.06 -14.62
C ASN A 86 -6.37 -6.26 -14.05
N PRO A 87 -6.15 -7.33 -14.84
CA PRO A 87 -5.34 -8.47 -14.44
C PRO A 87 -3.98 -8.05 -13.92
N ILE A 88 -3.48 -8.76 -12.91
CA ILE A 88 -2.19 -8.49 -12.26
C ILE A 88 -1.26 -9.69 -12.42
N LYS A 89 0.04 -9.42 -12.59
CA LYS A 89 1.11 -10.40 -12.44
C LYS A 89 1.94 -9.98 -11.24
N VAL A 90 1.95 -10.79 -10.19
CA VAL A 90 2.43 -10.39 -8.86
C VAL A 90 3.75 -11.05 -8.47
N LYS A 91 4.50 -10.34 -7.65
CA LYS A 91 5.70 -10.80 -6.95
C LYS A 91 5.78 -10.13 -5.59
N ASP A 92 6.05 -10.91 -4.54
CA ASP A 92 6.44 -10.36 -3.24
C ASP A 92 7.97 -10.24 -3.14
N ILE A 93 8.42 -9.23 -2.43
CA ILE A 93 9.83 -8.90 -2.26
C ILE A 93 10.10 -8.78 -0.76
N LEU A 94 10.91 -9.69 -0.20
CA LEU A 94 11.38 -9.60 1.18
C LEU A 94 12.42 -8.48 1.29
N VAL A 95 12.04 -7.37 1.89
CA VAL A 95 12.90 -6.20 2.06
C VAL A 95 13.59 -6.14 3.42
N SER A 96 12.98 -6.71 4.46
CA SER A 96 13.55 -6.77 5.80
C SER A 96 14.83 -7.61 5.88
N ALA A 97 15.60 -7.41 6.94
CA ALA A 97 16.77 -8.23 7.25
C ALA A 97 16.38 -9.60 7.81
N VAL A 98 15.19 -9.68 8.41
CA VAL A 98 14.61 -10.89 9.00
C VAL A 98 13.53 -11.47 8.09
N ASP A 99 13.33 -12.79 8.18
CA ASP A 99 12.25 -13.55 7.55
C ASP A 99 11.71 -14.54 8.59
N ASP A 100 10.97 -14.02 9.56
CA ASP A 100 10.37 -14.77 10.67
C ASP A 100 8.95 -14.25 10.90
N GLU A 101 7.95 -15.10 10.80
CA GLU A 101 6.55 -14.72 10.99
C GLU A 101 6.23 -14.23 12.41
N HIS A 102 7.06 -14.55 13.40
CA HIS A 102 6.92 -14.08 14.78
C HIS A 102 7.68 -12.78 15.06
N ASP A 103 8.40 -12.25 14.09
CA ASP A 103 9.09 -10.96 14.19
C ASP A 103 8.35 -9.91 13.35
N TYR A 104 7.75 -8.94 14.04
CA TYR A 104 6.98 -7.86 13.39
C TYR A 104 7.83 -6.94 12.49
N HIS A 105 9.16 -7.06 12.53
CA HIS A 105 10.05 -6.38 11.58
C HIS A 105 10.14 -7.11 10.22
N THR A 106 9.52 -8.29 10.08
CA THR A 106 9.45 -8.96 8.78
C THR A 106 8.57 -8.14 7.83
N ARG A 107 9.17 -7.64 6.74
CA ARG A 107 8.51 -6.79 5.74
C ARG A 107 8.65 -7.39 4.36
N ARG A 108 7.52 -7.62 3.71
CA ARG A 108 7.42 -7.90 2.27
C ARG A 108 6.65 -6.79 1.59
N VAL A 109 7.15 -6.41 0.44
CA VAL A 109 6.49 -5.47 -0.48
C VAL A 109 5.83 -6.29 -1.57
N LEU A 110 4.65 -5.90 -1.99
CA LEU A 110 3.92 -6.52 -3.10
C LEU A 110 4.06 -5.65 -4.34
N ALA A 111 4.62 -6.22 -5.41
CA ALA A 111 4.68 -5.59 -6.73
C ALA A 111 3.74 -6.31 -7.71
N ALA A 112 3.04 -5.54 -8.53
CA ALA A 112 2.11 -6.04 -9.55
C ALA A 112 2.32 -5.32 -10.89
N GLU A 113 2.66 -6.08 -11.92
CA GLU A 113 2.55 -5.62 -13.30
C GLU A 113 1.07 -5.65 -13.71
N THR A 114 0.54 -4.52 -14.16
CA THR A 114 -0.87 -4.36 -14.54
C THR A 114 -1.04 -3.26 -15.60
N GLU A 115 -2.27 -2.89 -15.90
CA GLU A 115 -2.59 -1.71 -16.71
C GLU A 115 -3.32 -0.67 -15.85
N VAL A 116 -2.89 0.59 -15.99
CA VAL A 116 -3.56 1.76 -15.41
C VAL A 116 -3.88 2.70 -16.56
N ASP A 117 -5.12 3.14 -16.69
CA ASP A 117 -5.61 3.95 -17.81
C ASP A 117 -5.27 3.34 -19.19
N GLY A 118 -5.35 2.00 -19.30
CA GLY A 118 -5.06 1.26 -20.54
C GLY A 118 -3.57 1.20 -20.92
N LYS A 119 -2.67 1.57 -20.04
CA LYS A 119 -1.22 1.51 -20.26
C LYS A 119 -0.52 0.64 -19.21
N PRO A 120 0.53 -0.10 -19.61
CA PRO A 120 1.28 -0.92 -18.67
C PRO A 120 1.90 -0.09 -17.54
N ALA A 121 1.84 -0.59 -16.31
CA ALA A 121 2.49 -0.01 -15.14
C ALA A 121 2.89 -1.09 -14.14
N THR A 122 3.88 -0.82 -13.32
CA THR A 122 4.17 -1.58 -12.12
C THR A 122 3.68 -0.83 -10.90
N VAL A 123 2.72 -1.43 -10.21
CA VAL A 123 2.16 -0.91 -8.95
C VAL A 123 2.80 -1.65 -7.78
N VAL A 124 3.16 -0.92 -6.73
CA VAL A 124 3.84 -1.45 -5.55
C VAL A 124 3.09 -1.03 -4.30
N SER A 125 2.65 -2.00 -3.50
CA SER A 125 2.06 -1.79 -2.17
C SER A 125 3.09 -2.13 -1.10
N LEU A 126 3.30 -1.23 -0.15
CA LEU A 126 4.35 -1.36 0.85
C LEU A 126 3.93 -0.83 2.22
N HIS A 127 4.59 -1.35 3.25
CA HIS A 127 4.60 -0.86 4.61
C HIS A 127 6.04 -1.00 5.13
N MET A 128 6.77 0.11 5.18
CA MET A 128 8.20 0.15 5.47
C MET A 128 8.48 0.45 6.95
N SER A 129 9.69 0.23 7.37
CA SER A 129 10.18 0.65 8.68
C SER A 129 10.53 2.15 8.71
N TRP A 130 10.83 2.69 9.90
CA TRP A 130 11.25 4.07 10.10
C TRP A 130 12.73 4.26 9.75
N PHE A 131 13.10 5.44 9.29
CA PHE A 131 14.51 5.83 9.12
C PHE A 131 15.29 5.65 10.44
N GLY A 132 16.46 5.02 10.34
CA GLY A 132 17.27 4.64 11.51
C GLY A 132 16.80 3.39 12.24
N LYS A 133 15.71 2.75 11.80
CA LYS A 133 15.17 1.52 12.37
C LYS A 133 14.97 0.41 11.33
N GLY A 134 15.73 0.43 10.24
CA GLY A 134 15.69 -0.61 9.19
C GLY A 134 15.35 -0.10 7.80
N PHE A 135 14.68 1.05 7.67
CA PHE A 135 14.23 1.61 6.40
C PHE A 135 15.33 1.66 5.34
N GLU A 136 16.54 2.11 5.68
CA GLU A 136 17.62 2.31 4.72
C GLU A 136 18.01 1.01 4.01
N SER A 137 18.07 -0.09 4.75
CA SER A 137 18.38 -1.40 4.18
C SER A 137 17.20 -2.00 3.41
N GLU A 138 15.98 -1.77 3.88
CA GLU A 138 14.76 -2.18 3.20
C GLU A 138 14.62 -1.43 1.87
N TRP A 139 14.83 -0.12 1.88
CA TRP A 139 14.76 0.71 0.68
C TRP A 139 15.81 0.29 -0.36
N ALA A 140 17.06 0.08 0.05
CA ALA A 140 18.12 -0.37 -0.86
C ALA A 140 17.79 -1.71 -1.55
N LYS A 141 17.22 -2.68 -0.82
CA LYS A 141 16.75 -3.95 -1.40
C LYS A 141 15.57 -3.75 -2.36
N LEU A 142 14.64 -2.86 -2.01
CA LEU A 142 13.51 -2.53 -2.87
C LEU A 142 13.96 -1.87 -4.16
N GLU A 143 14.88 -0.90 -4.11
CA GLU A 143 15.49 -0.26 -5.29
C GLU A 143 16.12 -1.28 -6.23
N GLU A 144 16.94 -2.18 -5.69
CA GLU A 144 17.58 -3.25 -6.47
C GLU A 144 16.53 -4.14 -7.14
N ALA A 145 15.51 -4.58 -6.39
CA ALA A 145 14.47 -5.46 -6.90
C ALA A 145 13.60 -4.78 -7.97
N LEU A 146 13.28 -3.49 -7.80
CA LEU A 146 12.43 -2.74 -8.73
C LEU A 146 13.15 -2.35 -10.02
N SER A 147 14.48 -2.36 -10.05
CA SER A 147 15.25 -2.10 -11.29
C SER A 147 14.95 -3.09 -12.41
N ASP A 148 14.46 -4.28 -12.08
CA ASP A 148 14.07 -5.34 -13.02
C ASP A 148 12.62 -5.25 -13.49
N PHE A 149 11.81 -4.36 -12.90
CA PHE A 149 10.40 -4.22 -13.26
C PHE A 149 10.18 -3.20 -14.37
N PRO A 150 9.12 -3.39 -15.19
CA PRO A 150 8.75 -2.41 -16.21
C PRO A 150 8.38 -1.06 -15.60
N SER A 151 8.81 0.03 -16.26
CA SER A 151 8.32 1.38 -15.96
C SER A 151 7.03 1.66 -16.74
N PRO A 152 6.22 2.62 -16.24
CA PRO A 152 6.47 3.41 -15.05
C PRO A 152 6.11 2.68 -13.76
N LEU A 153 6.68 3.18 -12.65
CA LEU A 153 6.45 2.70 -11.31
C LEU A 153 5.43 3.59 -10.58
N ILE A 154 4.54 2.97 -9.79
CA ILE A 154 3.62 3.64 -8.87
C ILE A 154 3.74 2.95 -7.51
N LEU A 155 4.40 3.60 -6.55
CA LEU A 155 4.65 3.07 -5.21
C LEU A 155 3.66 3.72 -4.24
N MET A 156 2.87 2.92 -3.54
CA MET A 156 1.81 3.40 -2.64
C MET A 156 1.87 2.68 -1.30
N GLY A 157 1.69 3.42 -0.21
CA GLY A 157 1.53 2.85 1.11
C GLY A 157 2.15 3.66 2.22
N ASP A 158 2.33 3.01 3.36
CA ASP A 158 2.98 3.57 4.52
C ASP A 158 4.50 3.41 4.41
N PHE A 159 5.16 4.52 4.19
CA PHE A 159 6.63 4.59 4.15
C PHE A 159 7.24 4.82 5.53
N ASN A 160 6.43 5.18 6.55
CA ASN A 160 6.88 5.53 7.89
C ASN A 160 7.98 6.60 7.93
N ASN A 161 8.08 7.40 6.87
CA ASN A 161 9.07 8.46 6.70
C ASN A 161 8.36 9.77 6.32
N PRO A 162 8.21 10.70 7.26
CA PRO A 162 7.49 11.94 7.03
C PRO A 162 8.12 12.79 5.92
N THR A 163 7.30 13.57 5.25
CA THR A 163 7.72 14.59 4.28
C THR A 163 8.83 15.46 4.87
N ASP A 164 9.84 15.80 4.05
CA ASP A 164 10.98 16.66 4.40
C ASP A 164 11.90 16.06 5.50
N THR A 165 12.01 14.74 5.58
CA THR A 165 12.95 14.02 6.45
C THR A 165 13.99 13.25 5.64
N ALA A 166 15.04 12.77 6.32
CA ALA A 166 16.13 12.04 5.66
C ALA A 166 15.67 10.78 4.91
N GLY A 167 14.70 10.03 5.45
CA GLY A 167 14.14 8.86 4.78
C GLY A 167 13.34 9.24 3.53
N TYR A 168 12.55 10.29 3.61
CA TYR A 168 11.83 10.85 2.47
C TYR A 168 12.80 11.34 1.36
N ASP A 169 13.84 12.05 1.75
CA ASP A 169 14.88 12.52 0.81
C ASP A 169 15.60 11.35 0.14
N MET A 170 15.83 10.25 0.85
CA MET A 170 16.42 9.03 0.30
C MET A 170 15.55 8.46 -0.83
N ILE A 171 14.22 8.47 -0.68
CA ILE A 171 13.29 8.03 -1.74
C ILE A 171 13.41 8.92 -2.98
N LEU A 172 13.36 10.25 -2.80
CA LEU A 172 13.41 11.19 -3.91
C LEU A 172 14.76 11.23 -4.64
N ASN A 173 15.84 10.88 -3.95
CA ASN A 173 17.19 10.79 -4.54
C ASN A 173 17.50 9.38 -5.10
N SER A 174 16.53 8.48 -5.09
CA SER A 174 16.65 7.13 -5.61
C SER A 174 16.94 7.11 -7.13
N PRO A 175 17.73 6.13 -7.61
CA PRO A 175 17.92 5.90 -9.04
C PRO A 175 16.64 5.48 -9.78
N LEU A 176 15.54 5.18 -9.06
CA LEU A 176 14.22 4.89 -9.65
C LEU A 176 13.55 6.13 -10.27
N ASP A 177 14.13 7.32 -10.08
CA ASP A 177 13.66 8.61 -10.63
C ASP A 177 12.20 8.93 -10.31
N LEU A 178 11.89 8.90 -9.02
CA LEU A 178 10.53 9.06 -8.49
C LEU A 178 10.21 10.54 -8.17
N GLN A 179 8.91 10.86 -8.18
CA GLN A 179 8.33 12.11 -7.69
C GLN A 179 7.25 11.84 -6.66
N ASP A 180 7.07 12.73 -5.67
CA ASP A 180 5.94 12.69 -4.75
C ASP A 180 4.71 13.26 -5.42
N SER A 181 3.69 12.43 -5.65
CA SER A 181 2.43 12.83 -6.28
C SER A 181 1.77 14.00 -5.56
N HIS A 182 1.85 14.04 -4.22
CA HIS A 182 1.23 15.10 -3.42
C HIS A 182 1.94 16.45 -3.57
N LYS A 183 3.26 16.45 -3.86
CA LYS A 183 4.01 17.71 -4.11
C LYS A 183 3.84 18.26 -5.53
N VAL A 184 3.64 17.39 -6.51
CA VAL A 184 3.59 17.78 -7.93
C VAL A 184 2.19 17.90 -8.51
N ALA A 185 1.15 17.48 -7.76
CA ALA A 185 -0.24 17.55 -8.21
C ALA A 185 -0.68 18.97 -8.54
N LYS A 186 -1.52 19.10 -9.57
CA LYS A 186 -2.14 20.39 -9.95
C LYS A 186 -3.15 20.87 -8.92
N SER A 187 -3.79 19.94 -8.20
CA SER A 187 -4.71 20.20 -7.10
C SER A 187 -4.36 19.32 -5.90
N ILE A 188 -4.28 19.93 -4.71
CA ILE A 188 -3.90 19.25 -3.47
C ILE A 188 -4.96 19.53 -2.41
N GLN A 189 -5.37 18.48 -1.69
CA GLN A 189 -6.27 18.60 -0.54
C GLN A 189 -5.77 17.75 0.63
N GLY A 190 -5.68 18.36 1.82
CA GLY A 190 -5.07 17.77 3.02
C GLY A 190 -3.54 17.86 2.99
N ASP A 191 -2.89 17.62 4.12
CA ASP A 191 -1.43 17.78 4.28
C ASP A 191 -0.78 16.74 5.20
N HIS A 192 -1.58 15.86 5.83
CA HIS A 192 -1.12 14.85 6.76
C HIS A 192 -1.96 13.57 6.64
N THR A 193 -1.35 12.44 7.02
CA THR A 193 -2.02 11.12 7.03
C THR A 193 -2.11 10.52 8.43
N ILE A 194 -1.40 11.07 9.41
CA ILE A 194 -1.51 10.72 10.83
C ILE A 194 -1.64 11.98 11.68
N ILE A 195 -2.32 11.86 12.85
CA ILE A 195 -2.49 12.93 13.82
C ILE A 195 -1.99 12.43 15.18
N GLU A 196 -1.03 13.16 15.78
CA GLU A 196 -0.58 12.94 17.16
C GLU A 196 -0.02 11.53 17.44
N ASP A 197 -0.36 10.99 18.60
CA ASP A 197 0.15 9.75 19.18
C ASP A 197 -0.71 8.56 18.68
N ILE A 198 -0.13 7.74 17.82
CA ILE A 198 -0.74 6.49 17.31
C ILE A 198 0.27 5.34 17.44
N ASP A 199 -0.15 4.11 17.18
CA ASP A 199 0.74 2.94 17.17
C ASP A 199 1.92 3.15 16.18
N GLY A 200 3.14 2.84 16.62
CA GLY A 200 4.38 3.11 15.86
C GLY A 200 4.87 4.57 15.90
N TRP A 201 4.07 5.51 16.39
CA TRP A 201 4.40 6.94 16.53
C TRP A 201 4.16 7.45 17.96
N GLU A 202 4.45 6.61 18.97
CA GLU A 202 4.25 6.92 20.38
C GLU A 202 4.99 8.20 20.80
N GLY A 203 4.21 9.08 21.43
CA GLY A 203 4.71 10.39 21.89
C GLY A 203 4.82 11.45 20.80
N ASN A 204 4.41 11.17 19.58
CA ASN A 204 4.27 12.18 18.54
C ASN A 204 3.20 13.22 18.93
N LYS A 205 3.44 14.48 18.60
CA LYS A 205 2.53 15.61 18.89
C LYS A 205 2.23 16.44 17.66
N GLN A 206 2.53 15.91 16.49
CA GLN A 206 2.42 16.60 15.22
C GLN A 206 1.56 15.80 14.25
N SER A 207 0.86 16.50 13.39
CA SER A 207 0.29 15.90 12.19
C SER A 207 1.41 15.68 11.17
N LEU A 208 1.55 14.44 10.68
CA LEU A 208 2.61 14.05 9.76
C LEU A 208 2.01 13.38 8.52
N LYS A 209 2.68 13.50 7.39
CA LYS A 209 2.37 12.73 6.19
C LYS A 209 3.42 11.63 6.05
N VAL A 210 3.05 10.39 6.36
CA VAL A 210 3.90 9.19 6.32
C VAL A 210 3.46 8.21 5.23
N ASP A 211 2.20 8.31 4.82
CA ASP A 211 1.65 7.59 3.67
C ASP A 211 1.87 8.42 2.41
N HIS A 212 2.40 7.77 1.39
CA HIS A 212 2.78 8.44 0.15
C HIS A 212 2.37 7.65 -1.09
N VAL A 213 2.21 8.38 -2.19
CA VAL A 213 2.17 7.84 -3.54
C VAL A 213 3.33 8.47 -4.31
N PHE A 214 4.37 7.67 -4.56
CA PHE A 214 5.47 8.07 -5.45
C PHE A 214 5.26 7.47 -6.83
N THR A 215 5.53 8.25 -7.86
CA THR A 215 5.39 7.80 -9.25
C THR A 215 6.66 8.09 -10.03
N SER A 216 6.88 7.37 -11.12
CA SER A 216 7.84 7.79 -12.14
C SER A 216 7.50 9.20 -12.62
N LYS A 217 8.52 10.01 -12.96
CA LYS A 217 8.36 11.43 -13.31
C LYS A 217 7.63 11.71 -14.61
N ASP A 218 7.48 10.72 -15.47
CA ASP A 218 6.72 10.80 -16.73
C ASP A 218 5.20 10.72 -16.54
N ILE A 219 4.72 10.40 -15.32
CA ILE A 219 3.29 10.43 -14.97
C ILE A 219 2.88 11.83 -14.54
N GLU A 220 1.87 12.39 -15.19
CA GLU A 220 1.29 13.68 -14.81
C GLU A 220 0.25 13.49 -13.70
N ILE A 221 0.37 14.23 -12.60
CA ILE A 221 -0.56 14.15 -11.46
C ILE A 221 -1.57 15.28 -11.52
N GLN A 222 -2.85 14.94 -11.64
CA GLN A 222 -3.94 15.89 -11.72
C GLN A 222 -4.37 16.36 -10.33
N SER A 223 -4.61 15.40 -9.42
CA SER A 223 -4.97 15.71 -8.04
C SER A 223 -4.34 14.73 -7.06
N SER A 224 -4.17 15.19 -5.83
CA SER A 224 -3.80 14.35 -4.68
C SER A 224 -4.57 14.83 -3.46
N THR A 225 -5.39 13.93 -2.90
CA THR A 225 -6.35 14.24 -1.85
C THR A 225 -6.19 13.27 -0.69
N VAL A 226 -6.06 13.81 0.52
CA VAL A 226 -6.19 13.00 1.74
C VAL A 226 -7.66 12.65 1.92
N VAL A 227 -7.93 11.37 2.14
CA VAL A 227 -9.29 10.82 2.31
C VAL A 227 -9.40 10.05 3.63
N PHE A 228 -10.61 9.83 4.12
CA PHE A 228 -10.89 9.22 5.42
C PHE A 228 -10.35 10.02 6.62
N ASP A 229 -10.26 11.33 6.48
CA ASP A 229 -9.79 12.28 7.48
C ASP A 229 -10.92 12.86 8.36
N GLY A 230 -12.16 12.42 8.14
CA GLY A 230 -13.35 12.91 8.83
C GLY A 230 -14.04 14.10 8.15
N GLY A 231 -13.53 14.55 7.01
CA GLY A 231 -14.17 15.56 6.17
C GLY A 231 -15.30 14.97 5.30
N GLU A 232 -15.02 14.71 4.03
CA GLU A 232 -16.00 14.13 3.10
C GLU A 232 -16.25 12.63 3.33
N SER A 233 -15.29 11.94 3.95
CA SER A 233 -15.40 10.53 4.32
C SER A 233 -15.05 10.31 5.80
N PRO A 234 -15.72 9.35 6.49
CA PRO A 234 -15.46 9.12 7.91
C PRO A 234 -14.06 8.56 8.15
N ILE A 235 -13.48 8.86 9.31
CA ILE A 235 -12.25 8.22 9.79
C ILE A 235 -12.50 6.72 9.94
N VAL A 236 -11.62 5.89 9.37
CA VAL A 236 -11.75 4.43 9.37
C VAL A 236 -10.52 3.72 9.96
N SER A 237 -9.44 4.46 10.21
CA SER A 237 -8.15 4.01 10.75
C SER A 237 -7.48 5.17 11.47
N ASP A 238 -6.43 4.91 12.20
CA ASP A 238 -5.49 5.89 12.74
C ASP A 238 -4.58 6.51 11.67
N HIS A 239 -4.48 5.87 10.49
CA HIS A 239 -3.96 6.48 9.27
C HIS A 239 -5.10 6.95 8.36
N PHE A 240 -4.93 8.11 7.72
CA PHE A 240 -5.78 8.56 6.64
C PHE A 240 -5.30 8.00 5.29
N GLY A 241 -6.22 7.86 4.36
CA GLY A 241 -5.89 7.43 3.00
C GLY A 241 -5.37 8.58 2.13
N LEU A 242 -4.71 8.21 1.02
CA LEU A 242 -4.31 9.16 -0.03
C LEU A 242 -4.85 8.69 -1.37
N ALA A 243 -5.68 9.51 -2.01
CA ALA A 243 -6.21 9.29 -3.34
C ALA A 243 -5.49 10.18 -4.35
N VAL A 244 -5.05 9.60 -5.46
CA VAL A 244 -4.32 10.31 -6.51
C VAL A 244 -5.00 10.07 -7.85
N ASP A 245 -5.29 11.16 -8.57
CA ASP A 245 -5.75 11.14 -9.94
C ASP A 245 -4.57 11.46 -10.86
N LEU A 246 -4.26 10.52 -11.72
CA LEU A 246 -3.11 10.63 -12.61
C LEU A 246 -3.54 10.54 -14.07
N ASN A 247 -2.81 11.20 -14.92
CA ASN A 247 -2.94 11.14 -16.37
C ASN A 247 -1.63 10.61 -16.95
N TYR A 248 -1.78 9.57 -17.74
CA TYR A 248 -0.67 8.71 -18.09
C TYR A 248 -0.32 8.78 -19.59
#